data_3207b11292815a11953c9478ad609971
#
_entry.id   3207b11292815a11953c9478ad609971
#
_cell.length_a   1.000
_cell.length_b   1.000
_cell.length_c   1.000
_cell.angle_alpha   90.00
_cell.angle_beta   90.00
_cell.angle_gamma   90.00
#
_symmetry.space_group_name_H-M   'P 1'
#
loop_
_entity.id
_entity.type
_entity.pdbx_description
1 polymer ?
#
loop_
_entity_poly.entity_id
_entity_poly.type
_entity_poly.pdbx_seq_one_letter_code
_entity_poly.pdbx_strand_id
1 'polypeptide(L)'
;MASQAFVDSVVKEIIQPDVNRLMELPYFTELRSGKLSTKRLQGWALQHYLHNVALLKGFALCMVKNSHDPDLFKYFLYQMNEEQYHPDLAKKFGLAIDLQEEDFANAMPIFECLSHTAKTIHGMLLGSASENRASALVNETMVCRYSEEHMAALRKHYGLNDKAIQFFTVHAVADQEHTAMASEIIAKHADNERQQELVRDAARHMVRYKIAKFEGIYNAYA
;
A
#
# COMPACT_ATOMS: atom_id res chain seq x y z
N MET A 1 -7.30 26.17 4.53
CA MET A 1 -6.80 24.84 4.93
C MET A 1 -8.00 23.93 5.13
N ALA A 2 -7.98 22.73 4.62
CA ALA A 2 -8.94 21.72 5.00
C ALA A 2 -8.81 21.46 6.50
N SER A 3 -9.89 21.11 7.18
CA SER A 3 -9.84 20.78 8.60
C SER A 3 -9.47 19.29 8.75
N GLN A 4 -8.92 18.89 9.89
CA GLN A 4 -8.77 17.48 10.25
C GLN A 4 -10.12 16.75 10.11
N ALA A 5 -11.22 17.39 10.44
CA ALA A 5 -12.56 16.84 10.26
C ALA A 5 -12.89 16.44 8.81
N PHE A 6 -12.31 17.11 7.81
CA PHE A 6 -12.44 16.72 6.41
C PHE A 6 -11.71 15.40 6.16
N VAL A 7 -10.45 15.27 6.62
CA VAL A 7 -9.68 14.03 6.48
C VAL A 7 -10.37 12.87 7.18
N ASP A 8 -10.84 13.08 8.40
CA ASP A 8 -11.60 12.10 9.18
C ASP A 8 -12.87 11.65 8.43
N SER A 9 -13.53 12.56 7.72
CA SER A 9 -14.70 12.21 6.88
C SER A 9 -14.30 11.31 5.70
N VAL A 10 -13.16 11.57 5.07
CA VAL A 10 -12.63 10.71 3.98
C VAL A 10 -12.32 9.29 4.51
N VAL A 11 -11.68 9.20 5.66
CA VAL A 11 -11.39 7.91 6.30
C VAL A 11 -12.69 7.17 6.63
N LYS A 12 -13.62 7.84 7.29
CA LYS A 12 -14.87 7.22 7.78
C LYS A 12 -15.82 6.83 6.66
N GLU A 13 -15.97 7.68 5.64
CA GLU A 13 -17.00 7.53 4.60
C GLU A 13 -16.52 6.73 3.38
N ILE A 14 -15.20 6.74 3.10
CA ILE A 14 -14.63 6.13 1.90
C ILE A 14 -13.70 4.98 2.26
N ILE A 15 -12.71 5.20 3.15
CA ILE A 15 -11.65 4.21 3.37
C ILE A 15 -12.15 3.06 4.23
N GLN A 16 -12.74 3.33 5.38
CA GLN A 16 -13.12 2.30 6.35
C GLN A 16 -14.14 1.27 5.82
N PRO A 17 -15.18 1.64 5.05
CA PRO A 17 -16.08 0.66 4.46
C PRO A 17 -15.36 -0.32 3.52
N ASP A 18 -14.40 0.19 2.72
CA ASP A 18 -13.66 -0.63 1.78
C ASP A 18 -12.51 -1.42 2.43
N VAL A 19 -11.96 -0.96 3.57
CA VAL A 19 -11.10 -1.80 4.42
C VAL A 19 -11.87 -3.05 4.88
N ASN A 20 -13.09 -2.89 5.37
CA ASN A 20 -13.93 -4.02 5.78
C ASN A 20 -14.20 -4.96 4.59
N ARG A 21 -14.58 -4.40 3.43
CA ARG A 21 -14.79 -5.17 2.21
C ARG A 21 -13.55 -5.94 1.76
N LEU A 22 -12.37 -5.30 1.84
CA LEU A 22 -11.09 -5.97 1.54
C LEU A 22 -10.90 -7.21 2.43
N MET A 23 -11.18 -7.09 3.73
CA MET A 23 -11.02 -8.19 4.69
C MET A 23 -12.02 -9.34 4.47
N GLU A 24 -13.10 -9.13 3.72
CA GLU A 24 -14.08 -10.16 3.36
C GLU A 24 -13.75 -10.90 2.06
N LEU A 25 -12.73 -10.46 1.31
CA LEU A 25 -12.30 -11.18 0.10
C LEU A 25 -11.89 -12.62 0.39
N PRO A 26 -12.07 -13.54 -0.57
CA PRO A 26 -11.62 -14.94 -0.43
C PRO A 26 -10.16 -15.07 -0.01
N TYR A 27 -9.28 -14.21 -0.49
CA TYR A 27 -7.88 -14.16 -0.08
C TYR A 27 -7.74 -14.10 1.46
N PHE A 28 -8.44 -13.16 2.12
CA PHE A 28 -8.31 -12.98 3.57
C PHE A 28 -9.13 -13.98 4.38
N THR A 29 -10.28 -14.41 3.88
CA THR A 29 -11.08 -15.44 4.57
C THR A 29 -10.36 -16.78 4.59
N GLU A 30 -9.70 -17.15 3.49
CA GLU A 30 -8.86 -18.34 3.42
C GLU A 30 -7.56 -18.19 4.22
N LEU A 31 -6.93 -17.01 4.20
CA LEU A 31 -5.74 -16.72 5.02
C LEU A 31 -6.04 -16.94 6.52
N ARG A 32 -7.11 -16.33 7.05
CA ARG A 32 -7.51 -16.49 8.45
C ARG A 32 -7.82 -17.92 8.86
N SER A 33 -8.32 -18.73 7.94
CA SER A 33 -8.62 -20.13 8.19
C SER A 33 -7.45 -21.10 7.91
N GLY A 34 -6.30 -20.59 7.44
CA GLY A 34 -5.14 -21.40 7.05
C GLY A 34 -5.34 -22.19 5.77
N LYS A 35 -6.30 -21.81 4.93
CA LYS A 35 -6.63 -22.48 3.67
C LYS A 35 -6.06 -21.78 2.43
N LEU A 36 -5.54 -20.56 2.58
CA LEU A 36 -4.92 -19.85 1.47
C LEU A 36 -3.68 -20.62 1.00
N SER A 37 -3.59 -20.92 -0.29
CA SER A 37 -2.45 -21.69 -0.81
C SER A 37 -1.13 -20.93 -0.68
N THR A 38 -0.02 -21.63 -0.47
CA THR A 38 1.33 -21.04 -0.49
C THR A 38 1.58 -20.32 -1.81
N LYS A 39 1.06 -20.82 -2.91
CA LYS A 39 1.17 -20.21 -4.23
C LYS A 39 0.56 -18.80 -4.29
N ARG A 40 -0.57 -18.58 -3.62
CA ARG A 40 -1.18 -17.24 -3.50
C ARG A 40 -0.37 -16.30 -2.60
N LEU A 41 0.23 -16.81 -1.53
CA LEU A 41 1.18 -16.05 -0.71
C LEU A 41 2.44 -15.68 -1.50
N GLN A 42 2.97 -16.61 -2.30
CA GLN A 42 4.08 -16.36 -3.22
C GLN A 42 3.72 -15.29 -4.25
N GLY A 43 2.51 -15.38 -4.82
CA GLY A 43 1.97 -14.35 -5.72
C GLY A 43 1.93 -12.97 -5.06
N TRP A 44 1.47 -12.88 -3.80
CA TRP A 44 1.51 -11.62 -3.07
C TRP A 44 2.94 -11.09 -2.94
N ALA A 45 3.90 -11.94 -2.56
CA ALA A 45 5.30 -11.54 -2.38
C ALA A 45 5.91 -10.98 -3.67
N LEU A 46 5.75 -11.68 -4.80
CA LEU A 46 6.25 -11.25 -6.11
C LEU A 46 5.62 -9.92 -6.56
N GLN A 47 4.30 -9.82 -6.48
CA GLN A 47 3.57 -8.64 -6.94
C GLN A 47 3.82 -7.43 -6.04
N HIS A 48 4.01 -7.64 -4.75
CA HIS A 48 4.34 -6.56 -3.83
C HIS A 48 5.78 -6.08 -3.97
N TYR A 49 6.72 -7.00 -4.18
CA TYR A 49 8.11 -6.67 -4.52
C TYR A 49 8.19 -5.75 -5.75
N LEU A 50 7.52 -6.12 -6.85
CA LEU A 50 7.48 -5.31 -8.07
C LEU A 50 6.87 -3.92 -7.83
N HIS A 51 5.81 -3.85 -7.04
CA HIS A 51 5.20 -2.59 -6.65
C HIS A 51 6.18 -1.68 -5.90
N ASN A 52 6.86 -2.21 -4.88
CA ASN A 52 7.79 -1.44 -4.05
C ASN A 52 9.00 -0.95 -4.86
N VAL A 53 9.55 -1.77 -5.76
CA VAL A 53 10.62 -1.34 -6.67
C VAL A 53 10.19 -0.16 -7.56
N ALA A 54 8.95 -0.20 -8.08
CA ALA A 54 8.41 0.90 -8.87
C ALA A 54 8.13 2.15 -8.03
N LEU A 55 7.66 1.95 -6.79
CA LEU A 55 7.33 3.03 -5.86
C LEU A 55 8.55 3.90 -5.52
N LEU A 56 9.73 3.32 -5.34
CA LEU A 56 10.98 4.07 -5.09
C LEU A 56 11.27 5.06 -6.22
N LYS A 57 11.05 4.66 -7.48
CA LYS A 57 11.19 5.56 -8.63
C LYS A 57 10.14 6.67 -8.60
N GLY A 58 8.92 6.33 -8.18
CA GLY A 58 7.84 7.30 -7.98
C GLY A 58 8.20 8.35 -6.94
N PHE A 59 8.77 7.98 -5.80
CA PHE A 59 9.22 8.92 -4.77
C PHE A 59 10.32 9.85 -5.28
N ALA A 60 11.31 9.34 -5.99
CA ALA A 60 12.38 10.16 -6.58
C ALA A 60 11.81 11.24 -7.52
N LEU A 61 10.89 10.86 -8.40
CA LEU A 61 10.21 11.78 -9.30
C LEU A 61 9.30 12.78 -8.55
N CYS A 62 8.64 12.34 -7.49
CA CYS A 62 7.81 13.18 -6.64
C CYS A 62 8.64 14.26 -5.91
N MET A 63 9.84 13.93 -5.46
CA MET A 63 10.77 14.91 -4.89
C MET A 63 11.17 15.96 -5.92
N VAL A 64 11.54 15.56 -7.13
CA VAL A 64 11.88 16.50 -8.22
C VAL A 64 10.71 17.43 -8.53
N LYS A 65 9.48 16.87 -8.66
CA LYS A 65 8.26 17.63 -8.92
C LYS A 65 7.96 18.69 -7.85
N ASN A 66 8.20 18.37 -6.59
CA ASN A 66 7.88 19.22 -5.44
C ASN A 66 9.12 19.98 -4.89
N SER A 67 10.21 20.06 -5.66
CA SER A 67 11.45 20.71 -5.21
C SER A 67 11.32 22.22 -4.93
N HIS A 68 10.26 22.85 -5.43
CA HIS A 68 9.91 24.26 -5.15
C HIS A 68 9.28 24.46 -3.75
N ASP A 69 8.78 23.39 -3.12
CA ASP A 69 8.25 23.40 -1.75
C ASP A 69 9.18 22.60 -0.82
N PRO A 70 9.99 23.30 0.02
CA PRO A 70 10.97 22.63 0.90
C PRO A 70 10.35 21.63 1.89
N ASP A 71 9.13 21.87 2.36
CA ASP A 71 8.46 20.97 3.31
C ASP A 71 8.01 19.70 2.63
N LEU A 72 7.40 19.80 1.44
CA LEU A 72 7.03 18.64 0.63
C LEU A 72 8.27 17.85 0.18
N PHE A 73 9.35 18.55 -0.20
CA PHE A 73 10.59 17.87 -0.57
C PHE A 73 11.16 17.04 0.57
N LYS A 74 11.26 17.61 1.78
CA LYS A 74 11.71 16.91 2.97
C LYS A 74 10.82 15.74 3.34
N TYR A 75 9.52 15.93 3.23
CA TYR A 75 8.54 14.88 3.47
C TYR A 75 8.75 13.67 2.54
N PHE A 76 8.87 13.90 1.23
CA PHE A 76 9.10 12.81 0.28
C PHE A 76 10.48 12.16 0.41
N LEU A 77 11.49 12.93 0.81
CA LEU A 77 12.82 12.39 1.12
C LEU A 77 12.76 11.46 2.34
N TYR A 78 12.04 11.86 3.39
CA TYR A 78 11.81 11.01 4.55
C TYR A 78 11.10 9.71 4.16
N GLN A 79 9.98 9.81 3.43
CA GLN A 79 9.24 8.64 2.94
C GLN A 79 10.12 7.72 2.09
N MET A 80 10.90 8.25 1.16
CA MET A 80 11.81 7.45 0.35
C MET A 80 12.86 6.73 1.19
N ASN A 81 13.37 7.38 2.25
CA ASN A 81 14.34 6.76 3.14
C ASN A 81 13.75 5.58 3.92
N GLU A 82 12.49 5.68 4.37
CA GLU A 82 11.78 4.57 5.01
C GLU A 82 11.44 3.45 4.02
N GLU A 83 10.97 3.80 2.83
CA GLU A 83 10.48 2.86 1.82
C GLU A 83 11.60 2.08 1.09
N GLN A 84 12.85 2.55 1.14
CA GLN A 84 13.95 1.95 0.35
C GLN A 84 14.20 0.47 0.67
N TYR A 85 13.83 0.00 1.86
CA TYR A 85 14.03 -1.38 2.31
C TYR A 85 12.82 -2.29 2.09
N HIS A 86 11.66 -1.74 1.71
CA HIS A 86 10.42 -2.52 1.56
C HIS A 86 10.48 -3.57 0.45
N PRO A 87 11.18 -3.36 -0.70
CA PRO A 87 11.39 -4.45 -1.67
C PRO A 87 12.09 -5.66 -1.04
N ASP A 88 13.12 -5.43 -0.23
CA ASP A 88 13.87 -6.50 0.42
C ASP A 88 13.03 -7.24 1.47
N LEU A 89 12.14 -6.54 2.17
CA LEU A 89 11.21 -7.17 3.11
C LEU A 89 10.19 -8.08 2.41
N ALA A 90 9.63 -7.63 1.29
CA ALA A 90 8.71 -8.44 0.48
C ALA A 90 9.43 -9.66 -0.11
N LYS A 91 10.65 -9.49 -0.60
CA LYS A 91 11.51 -10.56 -1.11
C LYS A 91 11.85 -11.57 -0.04
N LYS A 92 12.27 -11.12 1.14
CA LYS A 92 12.59 -11.96 2.29
C LYS A 92 11.41 -12.85 2.72
N PHE A 93 10.19 -12.28 2.71
CA PHE A 93 8.99 -13.07 2.95
C PHE A 93 8.81 -14.16 1.87
N GLY A 94 8.94 -13.82 0.59
CA GLY A 94 8.81 -14.79 -0.49
C GLY A 94 9.83 -15.92 -0.43
N LEU A 95 11.10 -15.59 -0.12
CA LEU A 95 12.16 -16.61 0.08
C LEU A 95 11.84 -17.55 1.26
N ALA A 96 11.19 -17.04 2.31
CA ALA A 96 10.78 -17.84 3.47
C ALA A 96 9.61 -18.80 3.19
N ILE A 97 8.94 -18.64 2.04
CA ILE A 97 7.86 -19.51 1.54
C ILE A 97 8.22 -20.16 0.20
N ASP A 98 9.48 -20.54 0.05
CA ASP A 98 10.04 -21.36 -1.03
C ASP A 98 10.17 -20.69 -2.42
N LEU A 99 10.02 -19.36 -2.54
CA LEU A 99 10.46 -18.64 -3.74
C LEU A 99 12.01 -18.61 -3.81
N GLN A 100 12.53 -18.50 -5.02
CA GLN A 100 13.97 -18.35 -5.28
C GLN A 100 14.28 -16.92 -5.76
N GLU A 101 15.55 -16.53 -5.69
CA GLU A 101 16.03 -15.23 -6.22
C GLU A 101 15.63 -15.02 -7.69
N GLU A 102 15.68 -16.09 -8.47
CA GLU A 102 15.35 -16.09 -9.88
C GLU A 102 13.86 -15.82 -10.16
N ASP A 103 12.97 -16.22 -9.25
CA ASP A 103 11.54 -15.92 -9.35
C ASP A 103 11.29 -14.42 -9.31
N PHE A 104 12.01 -13.68 -8.46
CA PHE A 104 11.92 -12.23 -8.38
C PHE A 104 12.53 -11.52 -9.59
N ALA A 105 13.66 -12.05 -10.12
CA ALA A 105 14.32 -11.51 -11.30
C ALA A 105 13.45 -11.65 -12.57
N ASN A 106 12.66 -12.73 -12.66
CA ASN A 106 11.80 -13.03 -13.80
C ASN A 106 10.33 -12.64 -13.58
N ALA A 107 9.98 -12.08 -12.41
CA ALA A 107 8.60 -11.75 -12.09
C ALA A 107 8.02 -10.70 -13.06
N MET A 108 6.80 -10.94 -13.49
CA MET A 108 6.02 -9.98 -14.29
C MET A 108 4.77 -9.56 -13.51
N PRO A 109 4.40 -8.26 -13.57
CA PRO A 109 3.18 -7.83 -12.90
C PRO A 109 1.94 -8.37 -13.62
N ILE A 110 0.99 -8.89 -12.86
CA ILE A 110 -0.36 -9.16 -13.36
C ILE A 110 -1.09 -7.84 -13.59
N PHE A 111 -2.13 -7.85 -14.42
CA PHE A 111 -2.84 -6.64 -14.85
C PHE A 111 -3.32 -5.78 -13.67
N GLU A 112 -3.96 -6.36 -12.67
CA GLU A 112 -4.52 -5.66 -11.52
C GLU A 112 -3.44 -5.03 -10.65
N CYS A 113 -2.31 -5.72 -10.47
CA CYS A 113 -1.16 -5.21 -9.72
C CYS A 113 -0.43 -4.10 -10.48
N LEU A 114 -0.28 -4.26 -11.79
CA LEU A 114 0.25 -3.21 -12.66
C LEU A 114 -0.65 -1.97 -12.62
N SER A 115 -1.96 -2.15 -12.72
CA SER A 115 -2.94 -1.06 -12.68
C SER A 115 -2.90 -0.30 -11.35
N HIS A 116 -2.83 -1.02 -10.22
CA HIS A 116 -2.66 -0.40 -8.89
C HIS A 116 -1.36 0.40 -8.81
N THR A 117 -0.24 -0.15 -9.28
CA THR A 117 1.06 0.52 -9.28
C THR A 117 1.04 1.74 -10.20
N ALA A 118 0.49 1.61 -11.40
CA ALA A 118 0.36 2.72 -12.36
C ALA A 118 -0.50 3.86 -11.80
N LYS A 119 -1.62 3.56 -11.11
CA LYS A 119 -2.44 4.59 -10.45
C LYS A 119 -1.67 5.30 -9.34
N THR A 120 -0.88 4.57 -8.55
CA THR A 120 -0.04 5.16 -7.50
C THR A 120 0.98 6.12 -8.11
N ILE A 121 1.74 5.68 -9.11
CA ILE A 121 2.74 6.50 -9.80
C ILE A 121 2.10 7.70 -10.51
N HIS A 122 0.94 7.50 -11.16
CA HIS A 122 0.18 8.59 -11.76
C HIS A 122 -0.15 9.69 -10.73
N GLY A 123 -0.64 9.31 -9.54
CA GLY A 123 -0.91 10.25 -8.46
C GLY A 123 0.35 11.01 -8.00
N MET A 124 1.48 10.32 -7.93
CA MET A 124 2.77 10.93 -7.59
C MET A 124 3.24 11.96 -8.62
N LEU A 125 3.08 11.66 -9.89
CA LEU A 125 3.59 12.49 -10.99
C LEU A 125 2.65 13.62 -11.39
N LEU A 126 1.36 13.34 -11.48
CA LEU A 126 0.38 14.24 -12.08
C LEU A 126 -0.63 14.83 -11.08
N GLY A 127 -0.89 14.13 -9.97
CA GLY A 127 -1.78 14.62 -8.92
C GLY A 127 -1.18 15.76 -8.11
N SER A 128 -2.01 16.56 -7.46
CA SER A 128 -1.56 17.50 -6.43
C SER A 128 -0.97 16.77 -5.21
N ALA A 129 -0.33 17.49 -4.29
CA ALA A 129 0.20 16.91 -3.06
C ALA A 129 -0.91 16.23 -2.24
N SER A 130 -2.09 16.86 -2.14
CA SER A 130 -3.25 16.32 -1.43
C SER A 130 -3.84 15.07 -2.10
N GLU A 131 -3.95 15.02 -3.44
CA GLU A 131 -4.40 13.82 -4.17
C GLU A 131 -3.44 12.65 -3.99
N ASN A 132 -2.14 12.92 -4.11
CA ASN A 132 -1.12 11.91 -3.88
C ASN A 132 -1.23 11.35 -2.48
N ARG A 133 -1.33 12.21 -1.46
CA ARG A 133 -1.42 11.77 -0.07
C ARG A 133 -2.76 11.11 0.28
N ALA A 134 -3.85 11.44 -0.40
CA ALA A 134 -5.10 10.69 -0.28
C ALA A 134 -4.95 9.24 -0.76
N SER A 135 -4.24 9.03 -1.85
CA SER A 135 -3.90 7.68 -2.33
C SER A 135 -2.99 6.93 -1.35
N ALA A 136 -2.01 7.61 -0.76
CA ALA A 136 -1.15 7.04 0.27
C ALA A 136 -1.96 6.70 1.53
N LEU A 137 -2.80 7.60 2.02
CA LEU A 137 -3.67 7.38 3.19
C LEU A 137 -4.49 6.09 3.06
N VAL A 138 -5.05 5.82 1.88
CA VAL A 138 -5.73 4.54 1.58
C VAL A 138 -4.76 3.36 1.67
N ASN A 139 -3.61 3.46 1.00
CA ASN A 139 -2.64 2.37 0.96
C ASN A 139 -2.14 2.02 2.37
N GLU A 140 -1.72 3.02 3.14
CA GLU A 140 -1.20 2.84 4.50
C GLU A 140 -2.26 2.25 5.44
N THR A 141 -3.49 2.80 5.42
CA THR A 141 -4.59 2.28 6.24
C THR A 141 -4.89 0.81 5.92
N MET A 142 -4.92 0.45 4.65
CA MET A 142 -5.19 -0.94 4.22
C MET A 142 -4.00 -1.86 4.50
N VAL A 143 -2.75 -1.38 4.32
CA VAL A 143 -1.55 -2.18 4.60
C VAL A 143 -1.44 -2.47 6.09
N CYS A 144 -1.64 -1.49 6.95
CA CYS A 144 -1.69 -1.69 8.39
C CYS A 144 -2.68 -2.80 8.76
N ARG A 145 -3.92 -2.67 8.30
CA ARG A 145 -4.99 -3.62 8.65
C ARG A 145 -4.73 -5.04 8.13
N TYR A 146 -4.33 -5.20 6.87
CA TYR A 146 -4.09 -6.54 6.36
C TYR A 146 -2.77 -7.15 6.87
N SER A 147 -1.82 -6.34 7.29
CA SER A 147 -0.59 -6.83 7.93
C SER A 147 -0.87 -7.51 9.27
N GLU A 148 -1.79 -6.99 10.07
CA GLU A 148 -2.27 -7.64 11.29
C GLU A 148 -2.85 -9.03 11.01
N GLU A 149 -3.69 -9.15 9.97
CA GLU A 149 -4.28 -10.43 9.55
C GLU A 149 -3.21 -11.43 9.09
N HIS A 150 -2.24 -10.95 8.27
CA HIS A 150 -1.13 -11.81 7.83
C HIS A 150 -0.30 -12.30 9.01
N MET A 151 0.12 -11.41 9.92
CA MET A 151 0.91 -11.81 11.09
C MET A 151 0.23 -12.90 11.90
N ALA A 152 -1.05 -12.72 12.21
CA ALA A 152 -1.81 -13.68 13.02
C ALA A 152 -1.91 -15.04 12.31
N ALA A 153 -2.29 -15.03 11.02
CA ALA A 153 -2.48 -16.25 10.26
C ALA A 153 -1.17 -16.97 9.93
N LEU A 154 -0.13 -16.23 9.51
CA LEU A 154 1.16 -16.81 9.12
C LEU A 154 1.86 -17.51 10.28
N ARG A 155 1.79 -16.93 11.49
CA ARG A 155 2.30 -17.60 12.70
C ARG A 155 1.49 -18.85 13.04
N LYS A 156 0.17 -18.73 13.03
CA LYS A 156 -0.73 -19.78 13.51
C LYS A 156 -0.84 -20.97 12.56
N HIS A 157 -0.91 -20.73 11.26
CA HIS A 157 -1.27 -21.74 10.27
C HIS A 157 -0.13 -22.16 9.32
N TYR A 158 0.87 -21.28 9.14
CA TYR A 158 1.96 -21.51 8.18
C TYR A 158 3.31 -21.73 8.86
N GLY A 159 3.38 -21.64 10.19
CA GLY A 159 4.59 -21.92 10.97
C GLY A 159 5.73 -20.93 10.75
N LEU A 160 5.43 -19.73 10.22
CA LEU A 160 6.45 -18.73 9.92
C LEU A 160 6.86 -17.95 11.18
N ASN A 161 8.14 -17.75 11.37
CA ASN A 161 8.71 -16.99 12.47
C ASN A 161 8.74 -15.48 12.18
N ASP A 162 9.01 -14.68 13.20
CA ASP A 162 9.02 -13.21 13.10
C ASP A 162 9.99 -12.66 12.07
N LYS A 163 11.11 -13.36 11.83
CA LYS A 163 12.08 -12.96 10.81
C LYS A 163 11.50 -13.11 9.40
N ALA A 164 10.74 -14.18 9.15
CA ALA A 164 10.10 -14.42 7.86
C ALA A 164 8.98 -13.43 7.56
N ILE A 165 8.21 -13.04 8.58
CA ILE A 165 7.05 -12.14 8.44
C ILE A 165 7.37 -10.67 8.73
N GLN A 166 8.65 -10.28 8.72
CA GLN A 166 9.12 -8.95 9.08
C GLN A 166 8.42 -7.83 8.29
N PHE A 167 8.10 -8.06 7.02
CA PHE A 167 7.30 -7.11 6.23
C PHE A 167 6.04 -6.70 6.97
N PHE A 168 5.27 -7.66 7.42
CA PHE A 168 3.97 -7.40 8.07
C PHE A 168 4.13 -6.81 9.47
N THR A 169 5.17 -7.21 10.21
CA THR A 169 5.41 -6.64 11.56
C THR A 169 5.81 -5.17 11.51
N VAL A 170 6.58 -4.77 10.51
CA VAL A 170 6.96 -3.36 10.30
C VAL A 170 5.72 -2.53 9.94
N HIS A 171 4.94 -2.97 8.94
CA HIS A 171 3.79 -2.20 8.45
C HIS A 171 2.60 -2.14 9.42
N ALA A 172 2.44 -3.10 10.30
CA ALA A 172 1.40 -3.02 11.33
C ALA A 172 1.62 -1.86 12.33
N VAL A 173 2.85 -1.32 12.43
CA VAL A 173 3.22 -0.25 13.37
C VAL A 173 3.57 1.04 12.62
N ALA A 174 4.47 1.00 11.65
CA ALA A 174 4.97 2.19 10.94
C ALA A 174 3.86 2.92 10.16
N ASP A 175 2.89 2.19 9.62
CA ASP A 175 1.83 2.78 8.81
C ASP A 175 0.87 3.68 9.61
N GLN A 176 0.89 3.62 10.95
CA GLN A 176 0.17 4.59 11.79
C GLN A 176 0.80 5.98 11.70
N GLU A 177 2.12 6.08 11.72
CA GLU A 177 2.85 7.33 11.55
C GLU A 177 2.69 7.87 10.12
N HIS A 178 2.86 7.02 9.11
CA HIS A 178 2.67 7.40 7.71
C HIS A 178 1.25 7.88 7.42
N THR A 179 0.24 7.27 8.01
CA THR A 179 -1.17 7.68 7.95
C THR A 179 -1.36 9.08 8.54
N ALA A 180 -0.78 9.36 9.71
CA ALA A 180 -0.84 10.68 10.34
C ALA A 180 -0.18 11.75 9.48
N MET A 181 1.04 11.48 8.97
CA MET A 181 1.76 12.41 8.09
C MET A 181 1.01 12.68 6.78
N ALA A 182 0.40 11.65 6.17
CA ALA A 182 -0.42 11.84 4.97
C ALA A 182 -1.64 12.72 5.26
N SER A 183 -2.28 12.54 6.42
CA SER A 183 -3.41 13.34 6.88
C SER A 183 -3.04 14.82 7.04
N GLU A 184 -1.88 15.12 7.62
CA GLU A 184 -1.37 16.49 7.77
C GLU A 184 -1.17 17.20 6.42
N ILE A 185 -0.57 16.50 5.44
CA ILE A 185 -0.38 17.06 4.09
C ILE A 185 -1.73 17.30 3.41
N ILE A 186 -2.69 16.39 3.52
CA ILE A 186 -4.04 16.58 2.98
C ILE A 186 -4.70 17.80 3.63
N ALA A 187 -4.66 17.91 4.96
CA ALA A 187 -5.24 19.02 5.70
C ALA A 187 -4.61 20.37 5.31
N LYS A 188 -3.31 20.40 5.05
CA LYS A 188 -2.58 21.60 4.63
C LYS A 188 -2.90 22.03 3.19
N HIS A 189 -3.03 21.09 2.26
CA HIS A 189 -3.06 21.37 0.82
C HIS A 189 -4.43 21.21 0.14
N ALA A 190 -5.45 20.61 0.81
CA ALA A 190 -6.83 20.55 0.30
C ALA A 190 -7.64 21.74 0.78
N ASP A 191 -7.24 22.95 0.44
CA ASP A 191 -7.70 24.22 1.00
C ASP A 191 -8.98 24.78 0.38
N ASN A 192 -9.48 24.16 -0.69
CA ASN A 192 -10.70 24.57 -1.39
C ASN A 192 -11.55 23.35 -1.80
N GLU A 193 -12.80 23.58 -2.17
CA GLU A 193 -13.76 22.53 -2.55
C GLU A 193 -13.24 21.64 -3.68
N ARG A 194 -12.60 22.22 -4.70
CA ARG A 194 -12.05 21.46 -5.82
C ARG A 194 -10.96 20.48 -5.37
N GLN A 195 -10.05 20.92 -4.52
CA GLN A 195 -9.00 20.03 -3.96
C GLN A 195 -9.61 18.94 -3.08
N GLN A 196 -10.63 19.27 -2.31
CA GLN A 196 -11.33 18.27 -1.47
C GLN A 196 -12.07 17.21 -2.31
N GLU A 197 -12.70 17.62 -3.42
CA GLU A 197 -13.26 16.67 -4.38
C GLU A 197 -12.20 15.74 -4.98
N LEU A 198 -11.06 16.28 -5.41
CA LEU A 198 -9.95 15.50 -5.96
C LEU A 198 -9.36 14.51 -4.93
N VAL A 199 -9.27 14.92 -3.66
CA VAL A 199 -8.88 14.03 -2.55
C VAL A 199 -9.87 12.88 -2.40
N ARG A 200 -11.17 13.15 -2.37
CA ARG A 200 -12.22 12.11 -2.27
C ARG A 200 -12.18 11.17 -3.47
N ASP A 201 -11.99 11.70 -4.67
CA ASP A 201 -11.91 10.92 -5.90
C ASP A 201 -10.66 10.02 -5.92
N ALA A 202 -9.50 10.59 -5.54
CA ALA A 202 -8.26 9.83 -5.42
C ALA A 202 -8.38 8.67 -4.43
N ALA A 203 -9.03 8.90 -3.27
CA ALA A 203 -9.29 7.86 -2.29
C ALA A 203 -10.24 6.79 -2.83
N ARG A 204 -11.39 7.17 -3.43
CA ARG A 204 -12.34 6.21 -4.04
C ARG A 204 -11.71 5.33 -5.12
N HIS A 205 -10.86 5.91 -5.95
CA HIS A 205 -10.14 5.14 -6.95
C HIS A 205 -9.13 4.19 -6.31
N MET A 206 -8.33 4.66 -5.35
CA MET A 206 -7.29 3.84 -4.76
C MET A 206 -7.85 2.63 -4.00
N VAL A 207 -8.95 2.77 -3.25
CA VAL A 207 -9.58 1.62 -2.58
C VAL A 207 -10.01 0.55 -3.60
N ARG A 208 -10.56 0.95 -4.75
CA ARG A 208 -10.95 0.01 -5.83
C ARG A 208 -9.75 -0.72 -6.43
N TYR A 209 -8.66 0.00 -6.72
CA TYR A 209 -7.43 -0.61 -7.25
C TYR A 209 -6.79 -1.57 -6.22
N LYS A 210 -6.84 -1.23 -4.94
CA LYS A 210 -6.31 -2.09 -3.87
C LYS A 210 -7.12 -3.39 -3.74
N ILE A 211 -8.43 -3.32 -3.81
CA ILE A 211 -9.31 -4.48 -3.81
C ILE A 211 -9.03 -5.35 -5.04
N ALA A 212 -9.04 -4.75 -6.24
CA ALA A 212 -8.76 -5.46 -7.49
C ALA A 212 -7.38 -6.14 -7.47
N LYS A 213 -6.35 -5.52 -6.85
CA LYS A 213 -5.03 -6.13 -6.66
C LYS A 213 -5.12 -7.48 -5.94
N PHE A 214 -5.87 -7.57 -4.83
CA PHE A 214 -5.99 -8.81 -4.07
C PHE A 214 -6.87 -9.85 -4.77
N GLU A 215 -7.94 -9.43 -5.46
CA GLU A 215 -8.75 -10.30 -6.33
C GLU A 215 -7.89 -10.87 -7.46
N GLY A 216 -7.08 -10.05 -8.11
CA GLY A 216 -6.15 -10.47 -9.16
C GLY A 216 -5.12 -11.48 -8.67
N ILE A 217 -4.48 -11.22 -7.52
CA ILE A 217 -3.52 -12.16 -6.91
C ILE A 217 -4.23 -13.49 -6.59
N TYR A 218 -5.41 -13.44 -5.99
CA TYR A 218 -6.16 -14.64 -5.64
C TYR A 218 -6.48 -15.51 -6.85
N ASN A 219 -6.82 -14.91 -7.98
CA ASN A 219 -7.19 -15.59 -9.20
C ASN A 219 -5.98 -16.07 -10.03
N ALA A 220 -4.95 -15.25 -10.14
CA ALA A 220 -3.78 -15.56 -10.97
C ALA A 220 -2.85 -16.63 -10.38
N TYR A 221 -2.86 -16.78 -9.06
CA TYR A 221 -2.00 -17.72 -8.32
C TYR A 221 -2.82 -18.84 -7.65
N ALA A 222 -3.81 -19.35 -8.34
CA ALA A 222 -4.67 -20.44 -7.87
C ALA A 222 -3.93 -21.79 -7.73
#